data_93d110b627ba64abbcab91afaa963371
#
_entry.id   93d110b627ba64abbcab91afaa963371
#
_cell.length_a   1.000
_cell.length_b   1.000
_cell.length_c   1.000
_cell.angle_alpha   90.00
_cell.angle_beta   90.00
_cell.angle_gamma   90.00
#
_symmetry.space_group_name_H-M   'P 1'
#
loop_
_entity.id
_entity.type
_entity.pdbx_description
1 polymer ?
#
loop_
_entity_poly.entity_id
_entity_poly.type
_entity_poly.pdbx_seq_one_letter_code
_entity_poly.pdbx_strand_id
1 'polypeptide(L)'
;RGSSGLYSGASSAGGVKTCPSEIEAGKILPLRMSWEDDWANYGVEENSVDVAAASRSVITHDLEDSLQKLSAVACEKVCVTVGTGFSPRVDMRVARAMGLELERHNDALFVFGIASDLGYEPTVSYIHSPRTKSYISPDEAYHSLLRTRDYLADTIDQISVEESACRLRNFLADHLVEIEEDGTKRWALDQSRVVPWAFISWDVRV
;
A
#
# COMPACT_ATOMS: atom_id res chain seq x y z
N ARG A 1 -10.07 -20.70 -22.08
CA ARG A 1 -10.15 -19.22 -22.09
C ARG A 1 -9.06 -18.76 -21.14
N GLY A 2 -7.99 -18.08 -21.66
CA GLY A 2 -6.87 -17.61 -20.86
C GLY A 2 -7.27 -16.34 -20.10
N SER A 3 -7.10 -16.32 -18.77
CA SER A 3 -7.29 -15.14 -17.94
C SER A 3 -6.19 -14.13 -18.23
N SER A 4 -6.53 -13.00 -18.83
CA SER A 4 -5.66 -11.84 -18.90
C SER A 4 -5.83 -11.02 -17.61
N GLY A 5 -4.76 -10.82 -16.85
CA GLY A 5 -4.77 -9.98 -15.66
C GLY A 5 -4.73 -8.49 -16.04
N LEU A 6 -5.69 -7.72 -15.55
CA LEU A 6 -5.76 -6.27 -15.70
C LEU A 6 -5.00 -5.58 -14.57
N TYR A 7 -4.09 -4.67 -14.90
CA TYR A 7 -3.39 -3.83 -13.92
C TYR A 7 -3.82 -2.37 -14.08
N SER A 8 -4.57 -1.84 -13.12
CA SER A 8 -4.78 -0.41 -12.99
C SER A 8 -3.68 0.20 -12.11
N GLY A 9 -2.87 1.06 -12.66
CA GLY A 9 -1.82 1.76 -11.93
C GLY A 9 -2.23 3.19 -11.61
N ALA A 10 -2.80 3.43 -10.43
CA ALA A 10 -2.87 4.78 -9.90
C ALA A 10 -1.49 5.23 -9.42
N SER A 11 -1.05 6.31 -9.97
CA SER A 11 0.10 7.17 -9.74
C SER A 11 0.71 7.12 -8.34
N SER A 12 1.94 6.72 -8.25
CA SER A 12 3.12 7.50 -7.84
C SER A 12 4.34 6.60 -7.83
N ALA A 13 5.32 6.92 -8.64
CA ALA A 13 6.77 6.62 -8.53
C ALA A 13 7.21 5.30 -7.85
N GLY A 14 6.58 4.21 -8.18
CA GLY A 14 7.07 2.86 -7.93
C GLY A 14 6.76 2.08 -9.19
N GLY A 15 7.71 2.05 -10.14
CA GLY A 15 7.51 1.39 -11.43
C GLY A 15 7.04 -0.04 -11.20
N VAL A 16 5.85 -0.36 -11.70
CA VAL A 16 5.41 -1.73 -11.87
C VAL A 16 6.50 -2.40 -12.72
N LYS A 17 7.23 -3.33 -12.15
CA LYS A 17 8.09 -4.22 -12.93
C LYS A 17 7.19 -5.20 -13.68
N THR A 18 6.54 -4.71 -14.71
CA THR A 18 5.87 -5.57 -15.68
C THR A 18 6.94 -6.35 -16.42
N CYS A 19 6.77 -7.66 -16.52
CA CYS A 19 7.64 -8.46 -17.35
C CYS A 19 7.32 -8.14 -18.82
N PRO A 20 8.21 -7.47 -19.58
CA PRO A 20 7.92 -7.05 -20.95
C PRO A 20 7.50 -8.24 -21.83
N SER A 21 8.06 -9.42 -21.62
CA SER A 21 7.76 -10.63 -22.38
C SER A 21 6.31 -11.13 -22.19
N GLU A 22 5.68 -10.88 -21.02
CA GLU A 22 4.30 -11.28 -20.77
C GLU A 22 3.30 -10.30 -21.38
N ILE A 23 3.67 -9.02 -21.47
CA ILE A 23 2.91 -8.01 -22.21
C ILE A 23 2.97 -8.29 -23.71
N GLU A 24 4.17 -8.55 -24.25
CA GLU A 24 4.37 -8.89 -25.66
C GLU A 24 3.66 -10.20 -26.04
N ALA A 25 3.56 -11.17 -25.12
CA ALA A 25 2.79 -12.41 -25.32
C ALA A 25 1.27 -12.23 -25.19
N GLY A 26 0.77 -11.02 -24.91
CA GLY A 26 -0.65 -10.75 -24.70
C GLY A 26 -1.24 -11.34 -23.42
N LYS A 27 -0.40 -11.78 -22.47
CA LYS A 27 -0.83 -12.31 -21.17
C LYS A 27 -1.19 -11.22 -20.18
N ILE A 28 -0.60 -10.04 -20.32
CA ILE A 28 -0.84 -8.86 -19.50
C ILE A 28 -1.22 -7.72 -20.43
N LEU A 29 -2.37 -7.10 -20.20
CA LEU A 29 -2.82 -5.91 -20.90
C LEU A 29 -2.74 -4.72 -19.90
N PRO A 30 -1.71 -3.86 -19.99
CA PRO A 30 -1.63 -2.68 -19.16
C PRO A 30 -2.59 -1.60 -19.66
N LEU A 31 -3.45 -1.12 -18.76
CA LEU A 31 -4.35 0.01 -19.03
C LEU A 31 -3.94 1.19 -18.13
N ARG A 32 -3.92 2.39 -18.70
CA ARG A 32 -3.71 3.62 -17.95
C ARG A 32 -5.05 4.28 -17.70
N MET A 33 -5.62 4.01 -16.53
CA MET A 33 -6.91 4.55 -16.09
C MET A 33 -6.87 4.90 -14.61
N SER A 34 -7.79 5.76 -14.17
CA SER A 34 -8.00 6.12 -12.77
C SER A 34 -9.18 5.33 -12.17
N TRP A 35 -9.28 5.34 -10.85
CA TRP A 35 -10.45 4.81 -10.15
C TRP A 35 -11.71 5.63 -10.45
N GLU A 36 -11.56 6.92 -10.69
CA GLU A 36 -12.65 7.85 -10.98
C GLU A 36 -13.15 7.78 -12.44
N ASP A 37 -12.39 7.12 -13.33
CA ASP A 37 -12.77 6.96 -14.73
C ASP A 37 -13.96 6.00 -14.88
N ASP A 38 -14.67 6.14 -15.99
CA ASP A 38 -15.60 5.12 -16.47
C ASP A 38 -14.80 4.01 -17.16
N TRP A 39 -14.71 2.86 -16.51
CA TRP A 39 -13.88 1.74 -16.93
C TRP A 39 -14.34 1.11 -18.25
N ALA A 40 -15.64 1.22 -18.60
CA ALA A 40 -16.15 0.75 -19.87
C ALA A 40 -15.48 1.45 -21.08
N ASN A 41 -15.10 2.72 -20.93
CA ASN A 41 -14.37 3.46 -21.96
C ASN A 41 -12.96 2.90 -22.26
N TYR A 42 -12.44 2.05 -21.38
CA TYR A 42 -11.15 1.36 -21.52
C TYR A 42 -11.31 -0.13 -21.86
N GLY A 43 -12.53 -0.55 -22.17
CA GLY A 43 -12.84 -1.96 -22.49
C GLY A 43 -12.89 -2.88 -21.27
N VAL A 44 -13.06 -2.34 -20.07
CA VAL A 44 -13.29 -3.11 -18.85
C VAL A 44 -14.80 -3.12 -18.57
N GLU A 45 -15.46 -4.17 -19.03
CA GLU A 45 -16.90 -4.30 -18.95
C GLU A 45 -17.34 -5.07 -17.69
N GLU A 46 -18.63 -5.02 -17.37
CA GLU A 46 -19.21 -5.84 -16.31
C GLU A 46 -19.01 -7.33 -16.60
N ASN A 47 -18.76 -8.10 -15.57
CA ASN A 47 -18.54 -9.55 -15.63
C ASN A 47 -17.47 -9.96 -16.68
N SER A 48 -16.43 -9.14 -16.85
CA SER A 48 -15.38 -9.36 -17.86
C SER A 48 -14.17 -10.14 -17.35
N VAL A 49 -14.03 -10.30 -16.02
CA VAL A 49 -12.92 -11.04 -15.39
C VAL A 49 -13.43 -12.02 -14.34
N ASP A 50 -12.77 -13.15 -14.16
CA ASP A 50 -13.14 -14.12 -13.12
C ASP A 50 -12.91 -13.53 -11.72
N VAL A 51 -11.75 -12.88 -11.52
CA VAL A 51 -11.35 -12.29 -10.23
C VAL A 51 -10.88 -10.86 -10.44
N ALA A 52 -11.44 -9.92 -9.68
CA ALA A 52 -10.93 -8.56 -9.58
C ALA A 52 -10.08 -8.41 -8.31
N ALA A 53 -8.86 -7.89 -8.43
CA ALA A 53 -7.96 -7.75 -7.31
C ALA A 53 -7.39 -6.33 -7.19
N ALA A 54 -7.55 -5.71 -6.02
CA ALA A 54 -6.96 -4.42 -5.69
C ALA A 54 -5.97 -4.57 -4.53
N SER A 55 -4.67 -4.46 -4.84
CA SER A 55 -3.63 -4.57 -3.84
C SER A 55 -3.07 -3.20 -3.50
N ARG A 56 -3.40 -2.69 -2.32
CA ARG A 56 -2.88 -1.43 -1.75
C ARG A 56 -3.25 -0.17 -2.57
N SER A 57 -4.33 -0.22 -3.32
CA SER A 57 -4.71 0.84 -4.27
C SER A 57 -6.19 1.24 -4.19
N VAL A 58 -7.01 0.55 -3.40
CA VAL A 58 -8.47 0.75 -3.39
C VAL A 58 -8.91 1.95 -2.52
N ILE A 59 -8.06 2.45 -1.63
CA ILE A 59 -8.41 3.59 -0.79
C ILE A 59 -8.38 4.86 -1.64
N THR A 60 -9.54 5.26 -2.09
CA THR A 60 -9.82 6.38 -2.99
C THR A 60 -10.69 7.41 -2.28
N HIS A 61 -11.00 8.50 -2.95
CA HIS A 61 -11.93 9.51 -2.43
C HIS A 61 -13.35 8.94 -2.24
N ASP A 62 -13.78 8.07 -3.19
CA ASP A 62 -15.03 7.34 -3.11
C ASP A 62 -14.73 5.83 -3.05
N LEU A 63 -14.66 5.32 -1.83
CA LEU A 63 -14.33 3.92 -1.59
C LEU A 63 -15.50 3.01 -2.00
N GLU A 64 -16.74 3.46 -1.80
CA GLU A 64 -17.93 2.69 -2.16
C GLU A 64 -18.00 2.46 -3.68
N ASP A 65 -17.86 3.51 -4.49
CA ASP A 65 -17.81 3.43 -5.95
C ASP A 65 -16.69 2.48 -6.42
N SER A 66 -15.52 2.58 -5.79
CA SER A 66 -14.40 1.71 -6.12
C SER A 66 -14.68 0.23 -5.85
N LEU A 67 -15.36 -0.10 -4.74
CA LEU A 67 -15.74 -1.48 -4.43
C LEU A 67 -16.88 -1.97 -5.32
N GLN A 68 -17.83 -1.11 -5.67
CA GLN A 68 -18.89 -1.41 -6.63
C GLN A 68 -18.30 -1.73 -8.02
N LYS A 69 -17.36 -0.92 -8.51
CA LYS A 69 -16.67 -1.15 -9.78
C LYS A 69 -15.93 -2.49 -9.80
N LEU A 70 -15.18 -2.81 -8.72
CA LEU A 70 -14.52 -4.12 -8.61
C LEU A 70 -15.52 -5.27 -8.64
N SER A 71 -16.64 -5.11 -7.95
CA SER A 71 -17.68 -6.15 -7.90
C SER A 71 -18.42 -6.30 -9.24
N ALA A 72 -18.64 -5.19 -9.94
CA ALA A 72 -19.31 -5.22 -11.24
C ALA A 72 -18.49 -5.92 -12.33
N VAL A 73 -17.16 -5.73 -12.32
CA VAL A 73 -16.29 -6.33 -13.36
C VAL A 73 -15.96 -7.79 -13.09
N ALA A 74 -16.05 -8.24 -11.83
CA ALA A 74 -15.76 -9.62 -11.44
C ALA A 74 -16.93 -10.58 -11.74
N CYS A 75 -16.62 -11.77 -12.25
CA CYS A 75 -17.61 -12.85 -12.40
C CYS A 75 -17.76 -13.70 -11.13
N GLU A 76 -16.68 -13.87 -10.37
CA GLU A 76 -16.64 -14.82 -9.26
C GLU A 76 -16.27 -14.16 -7.94
N LYS A 77 -15.13 -13.44 -7.90
CA LYS A 77 -14.56 -13.00 -6.63
C LYS A 77 -13.87 -11.66 -6.73
N VAL A 78 -14.01 -10.88 -5.66
CA VAL A 78 -13.20 -9.68 -5.41
C VAL A 78 -12.21 -9.94 -4.29
N CYS A 79 -10.98 -9.45 -4.46
CA CYS A 79 -9.91 -9.54 -3.48
C CYS A 79 -9.29 -8.16 -3.27
N VAL A 80 -9.25 -7.70 -2.02
CA VAL A 80 -8.71 -6.39 -1.66
C VAL A 80 -7.66 -6.53 -0.57
N THR A 81 -6.52 -5.85 -0.72
CA THR A 81 -5.51 -5.77 0.33
C THR A 81 -5.35 -4.33 0.78
N VAL A 82 -5.61 -4.06 2.06
CA VAL A 82 -5.50 -2.74 2.68
C VAL A 82 -4.65 -2.77 3.95
N GLY A 83 -4.11 -1.62 4.33
CA GLY A 83 -3.37 -1.48 5.58
C GLY A 83 -4.29 -1.64 6.80
N THR A 84 -3.71 -2.11 7.91
CA THR A 84 -4.41 -2.16 9.19
C THR A 84 -3.69 -1.30 10.21
N GLY A 85 -4.43 -0.45 10.91
CA GLY A 85 -3.91 0.39 11.97
C GLY A 85 -3.12 1.58 11.45
N PHE A 86 -1.79 1.54 11.54
CA PHE A 86 -0.95 2.66 11.10
C PHE A 86 -0.55 2.53 9.63
N SER A 87 -0.27 3.68 8.99
CA SER A 87 0.16 3.70 7.60
C SER A 87 1.33 2.73 7.34
N PRO A 88 1.22 1.86 6.35
CA PRO A 88 2.30 0.94 5.99
C PRO A 88 3.54 1.64 5.42
N ARG A 89 3.43 2.94 5.09
CA ARG A 89 4.54 3.76 4.57
C ARG A 89 5.42 4.31 5.69
N VAL A 90 4.92 4.39 6.92
CA VAL A 90 5.59 5.01 8.06
C VAL A 90 6.08 3.97 9.05
N ASP A 91 7.34 4.06 9.47
CA ASP A 91 7.83 3.29 10.60
C ASP A 91 7.46 4.02 11.90
N MET A 92 6.61 3.40 12.69
CA MET A 92 6.08 3.98 13.92
C MET A 92 7.16 4.24 14.97
N ARG A 93 8.27 3.48 14.96
CA ARG A 93 9.40 3.71 15.88
C ARG A 93 10.05 5.04 15.56
N VAL A 94 10.30 5.26 14.26
CA VAL A 94 10.87 6.51 13.75
C VAL A 94 9.94 7.71 14.00
N ALA A 95 8.66 7.55 13.69
CA ALA A 95 7.68 8.62 13.93
C ALA A 95 7.63 9.02 15.41
N ARG A 96 7.52 8.04 16.32
CA ARG A 96 7.53 8.29 17.77
C ARG A 96 8.85 8.90 18.25
N ALA A 97 9.98 8.43 17.73
CA ALA A 97 11.28 8.99 18.05
C ALA A 97 11.37 10.47 17.65
N MET A 98 10.80 10.85 16.51
CA MET A 98 10.70 12.25 16.08
C MET A 98 9.67 13.07 16.87
N GLY A 99 8.89 12.45 17.76
CA GLY A 99 7.83 13.11 18.52
C GLY A 99 6.54 13.31 17.72
N LEU A 100 6.33 12.51 16.67
CA LEU A 100 5.13 12.58 15.84
C LEU A 100 4.07 11.64 16.38
N GLU A 101 2.87 12.15 16.62
CA GLU A 101 1.70 11.35 16.93
C GLU A 101 0.97 11.01 15.64
N LEU A 102 0.62 9.75 15.47
CA LEU A 102 -0.07 9.25 14.29
C LEU A 102 -1.42 8.69 14.67
N GLU A 103 -2.41 9.06 13.90
CA GLU A 103 -3.73 8.45 14.00
C GLU A 103 -3.74 7.04 13.40
N ARG A 104 -4.59 6.19 13.96
CA ARG A 104 -4.86 4.88 13.42
C ARG A 104 -5.89 4.99 12.31
N HIS A 105 -5.59 4.37 11.17
CA HIS A 105 -6.55 4.22 10.09
C HIS A 105 -7.23 2.83 10.18
N ASN A 106 -8.53 2.81 9.98
CA ASN A 106 -9.32 1.59 10.00
C ASN A 106 -9.81 1.22 8.59
N ASP A 107 -8.95 1.37 7.60
CA ASP A 107 -9.29 1.11 6.19
C ASP A 107 -9.92 -0.27 5.99
N ALA A 108 -9.39 -1.29 6.67
CA ALA A 108 -9.94 -2.65 6.61
C ALA A 108 -11.38 -2.72 7.14
N LEU A 109 -11.71 -1.96 8.18
CA LEU A 109 -13.07 -1.92 8.73
C LEU A 109 -14.04 -1.23 7.76
N PHE A 110 -13.60 -0.16 7.10
CA PHE A 110 -14.42 0.54 6.11
C PHE A 110 -14.67 -0.35 4.88
N VAL A 111 -13.64 -0.98 4.33
CA VAL A 111 -13.80 -1.91 3.20
C VAL A 111 -14.74 -3.06 3.55
N PHE A 112 -14.57 -3.67 4.72
CA PHE A 112 -15.45 -4.75 5.19
C PHE A 112 -16.89 -4.27 5.37
N GLY A 113 -17.09 -3.12 6.03
CA GLY A 113 -18.42 -2.56 6.28
C GLY A 113 -19.16 -2.24 4.98
N ILE A 114 -18.50 -1.53 4.05
CA ILE A 114 -19.10 -1.17 2.76
C ILE A 114 -19.44 -2.41 1.94
N ALA A 115 -18.54 -3.40 1.86
CA ALA A 115 -18.83 -4.63 1.16
C ALA A 115 -20.04 -5.38 1.76
N SER A 116 -20.19 -5.36 3.10
CA SER A 116 -21.37 -5.92 3.78
C SER A 116 -22.62 -5.12 3.51
N ASP A 117 -22.56 -3.79 3.49
CA ASP A 117 -23.70 -2.91 3.19
C ASP A 117 -24.16 -3.06 1.73
N LEU A 118 -23.24 -3.40 0.82
CA LEU A 118 -23.54 -3.74 -0.57
C LEU A 118 -24.18 -5.14 -0.72
N GLY A 119 -24.35 -5.89 0.37
CA GLY A 119 -25.00 -7.18 0.41
C GLY A 119 -24.08 -8.38 0.21
N TYR A 120 -22.76 -8.19 0.20
CA TYR A 120 -21.79 -9.28 0.12
C TYR A 120 -21.48 -9.88 1.49
N GLU A 121 -20.90 -11.07 1.51
CA GLU A 121 -20.39 -11.75 2.71
C GLU A 121 -18.85 -11.75 2.72
N PRO A 122 -18.20 -10.61 3.07
CA PRO A 122 -16.75 -10.52 3.02
C PRO A 122 -16.07 -11.35 4.12
N THR A 123 -14.99 -12.01 3.76
CA THR A 123 -14.08 -12.68 4.68
C THR A 123 -12.82 -11.85 4.87
N VAL A 124 -12.22 -11.88 6.08
CA VAL A 124 -10.99 -11.15 6.38
C VAL A 124 -9.93 -12.12 6.88
N SER A 125 -8.74 -12.02 6.32
CA SER A 125 -7.53 -12.64 6.87
C SER A 125 -6.40 -11.61 6.98
N TYR A 126 -5.38 -11.90 7.80
CA TYR A 126 -4.30 -10.97 8.03
C TYR A 126 -2.97 -11.52 7.51
N ILE A 127 -2.25 -10.66 6.78
CA ILE A 127 -0.92 -10.94 6.26
C ILE A 127 0.08 -10.07 7.02
N HIS A 128 1.07 -10.68 7.65
CA HIS A 128 2.13 -10.00 8.35
C HIS A 128 3.39 -10.00 7.48
N SER A 129 3.70 -8.86 6.88
CA SER A 129 4.84 -8.72 5.97
C SER A 129 6.03 -8.12 6.72
N PRO A 130 7.11 -8.87 6.95
CA PRO A 130 8.34 -8.29 7.48
C PRO A 130 8.93 -7.32 6.44
N ARG A 131 9.41 -6.19 6.94
CA ARG A 131 10.02 -5.14 6.13
C ARG A 131 11.29 -4.65 6.79
N THR A 132 12.40 -4.85 6.10
CA THR A 132 13.67 -4.19 6.40
C THR A 132 13.98 -3.27 5.23
N LYS A 133 14.26 -2.01 5.52
CA LYS A 133 14.71 -1.03 4.54
C LYS A 133 16.19 -0.80 4.75
N SER A 134 16.98 -1.04 3.72
CA SER A 134 18.41 -0.75 3.72
C SER A 134 18.72 0.57 3.02
N TYR A 135 19.84 1.17 3.38
CA TYR A 135 20.33 2.44 2.89
C TYR A 135 21.81 2.31 2.52
N ILE A 136 22.29 3.10 1.56
CA ILE A 136 23.70 3.07 1.16
C ILE A 136 24.64 3.77 2.14
N SER A 137 24.07 4.66 2.98
CA SER A 137 24.83 5.39 4.00
C SER A 137 23.93 5.83 5.16
N PRO A 138 24.50 6.16 6.34
CA PRO A 138 23.77 6.78 7.44
C PRO A 138 23.08 8.08 7.04
N ASP A 139 23.69 8.84 6.16
CA ASP A 139 23.17 10.13 5.71
C ASP A 139 21.94 9.93 4.82
N GLU A 140 21.95 8.94 3.92
CA GLU A 140 20.75 8.55 3.16
C GLU A 140 19.64 8.05 4.07
N ALA A 141 19.97 7.24 5.09
CA ALA A 141 19.00 6.79 6.08
C ALA A 141 18.34 7.98 6.79
N TYR A 142 19.15 8.91 7.27
CA TYR A 142 18.66 10.14 7.94
C TYR A 142 17.73 10.94 7.04
N HIS A 143 18.14 11.30 5.83
CA HIS A 143 17.31 12.08 4.90
C HIS A 143 16.06 11.33 4.45
N SER A 144 16.17 10.03 4.22
CA SER A 144 15.02 9.19 3.83
C SER A 144 13.98 9.09 4.95
N LEU A 145 14.43 8.95 6.19
CA LEU A 145 13.54 8.83 7.35
C LEU A 145 12.97 10.17 7.78
N LEU A 146 13.72 11.27 7.63
CA LEU A 146 13.24 12.61 7.91
C LEU A 146 12.04 12.98 7.01
N ARG A 147 12.03 12.54 5.75
CA ARG A 147 10.87 12.70 4.85
C ARG A 147 9.58 12.04 5.34
N THR A 148 9.65 11.18 6.35
CA THR A 148 8.44 10.65 7.01
C THR A 148 7.57 11.78 7.54
N ARG A 149 8.17 12.89 7.95
CA ARG A 149 7.47 14.10 8.39
C ARG A 149 6.61 14.71 7.28
N ASP A 150 7.11 14.71 6.03
CA ASP A 150 6.42 15.33 4.90
C ASP A 150 5.10 14.60 4.57
N TYR A 151 5.05 13.27 4.83
CA TYR A 151 3.82 12.48 4.70
C TYR A 151 2.77 12.74 5.79
N LEU A 152 3.16 13.51 6.82
CA LEU A 152 2.35 13.74 8.02
C LEU A 152 2.11 15.24 8.22
N ALA A 153 2.46 16.07 7.23
CA ALA A 153 2.46 17.53 7.33
C ALA A 153 1.11 18.11 7.77
N ASP A 154 0.01 17.46 7.42
CA ASP A 154 -1.34 17.91 7.78
C ASP A 154 -1.70 17.67 9.27
N THR A 155 -0.89 16.89 9.99
CA THR A 155 -1.13 16.52 11.39
C THR A 155 -0.14 17.15 12.38
N ILE A 156 0.82 17.95 11.90
CA ILE A 156 2.02 18.31 12.70
C ILE A 156 2.13 19.80 12.97
N ASP A 157 1.28 20.32 13.86
CA ASP A 157 1.52 21.62 14.50
C ASP A 157 2.30 21.53 15.84
N GLN A 158 2.64 20.31 16.29
CA GLN A 158 3.07 20.08 17.67
C GLN A 158 4.58 20.12 17.90
N ILE A 159 5.40 19.95 16.87
CA ILE A 159 6.86 19.90 17.02
C ILE A 159 7.60 20.53 15.85
N SER A 160 8.66 21.30 16.11
CA SER A 160 9.44 21.95 15.06
C SER A 160 10.21 20.94 14.18
N VAL A 161 10.56 21.37 12.97
CA VAL A 161 11.38 20.54 12.05
C VAL A 161 12.74 20.25 12.68
N GLU A 162 13.35 21.26 13.28
CA GLU A 162 14.67 21.20 13.91
C GLU A 162 14.68 20.21 15.08
N GLU A 163 13.64 20.24 15.91
CA GLU A 163 13.51 19.33 17.04
C GLU A 163 13.30 17.90 16.59
N SER A 164 12.41 17.66 15.62
CA SER A 164 12.19 16.33 15.02
C SER A 164 13.48 15.79 14.40
N ALA A 165 14.23 16.65 13.71
CA ALA A 165 15.51 16.29 13.10
C ALA A 165 16.58 15.93 14.15
N CYS A 166 16.63 16.67 15.25
CA CYS A 166 17.53 16.38 16.37
C CYS A 166 17.19 15.04 17.02
N ARG A 167 15.92 14.80 17.31
CA ARG A 167 15.44 13.54 17.88
C ARG A 167 15.72 12.35 16.97
N LEU A 168 15.51 12.51 15.66
CA LEU A 168 15.82 11.46 14.68
C LEU A 168 17.30 11.10 14.67
N ARG A 169 18.20 12.10 14.72
CA ARG A 169 19.66 11.83 14.79
C ARG A 169 20.02 11.00 16.01
N ASN A 170 19.50 11.36 17.18
CA ASN A 170 19.74 10.59 18.41
C ASN A 170 19.21 9.15 18.27
N PHE A 171 18.01 8.96 17.75
CA PHE A 171 17.45 7.64 17.51
C PHE A 171 18.31 6.81 16.55
N LEU A 172 18.80 7.41 15.46
CA LEU A 172 19.64 6.70 14.50
C LEU A 172 21.02 6.36 15.06
N ALA A 173 21.56 7.18 15.95
CA ALA A 173 22.84 6.87 16.64
C ALA A 173 22.75 5.57 17.46
N ASP A 174 21.57 5.27 18.00
CA ASP A 174 21.36 4.09 18.86
C ASP A 174 20.85 2.87 18.08
N HIS A 175 20.17 3.07 16.94
CA HIS A 175 19.41 2.03 16.25
C HIS A 175 19.82 1.76 14.81
N LEU A 176 20.71 2.56 14.20
CA LEU A 176 21.18 2.34 12.85
C LEU A 176 22.43 1.47 12.86
N VAL A 177 22.35 0.32 12.23
CA VAL A 177 23.45 -0.67 12.19
C VAL A 177 23.91 -0.93 10.77
N GLU A 178 25.21 -1.24 10.62
CA GLU A 178 25.77 -1.74 9.36
C GLU A 178 25.33 -3.20 9.17
N ILE A 179 24.85 -3.52 7.97
CA ILE A 179 24.47 -4.86 7.55
C ILE A 179 25.19 -5.20 6.23
N GLU A 180 25.25 -6.47 5.91
CA GLU A 180 25.68 -6.94 4.59
C GLU A 180 24.44 -7.40 3.80
N GLU A 181 24.25 -6.84 2.61
CA GLU A 181 23.17 -7.20 1.68
C GLU A 181 23.78 -7.42 0.30
N ASP A 182 23.64 -8.63 -0.23
CA ASP A 182 24.20 -9.04 -1.53
C ASP A 182 25.71 -8.72 -1.69
N GLY A 183 26.51 -8.98 -0.65
CA GLY A 183 27.95 -8.71 -0.63
C GLY A 183 28.30 -7.20 -0.57
N THR A 184 27.33 -6.34 -0.32
CA THR A 184 27.51 -4.89 -0.22
C THR A 184 27.17 -4.42 1.17
N LYS A 185 28.00 -3.53 1.72
CA LYS A 185 27.72 -2.87 3.00
C LYS A 185 26.54 -1.91 2.86
N ARG A 186 25.57 -2.07 3.74
CA ARG A 186 24.36 -1.27 3.82
C ARG A 186 24.09 -0.88 5.26
N TRP A 187 23.14 -0.01 5.44
CA TRP A 187 22.67 0.44 6.75
C TRP A 187 21.19 0.17 6.90
N ALA A 188 20.79 -0.35 8.05
CA ALA A 188 19.39 -0.61 8.37
C ALA A 188 19.11 -0.33 9.85
N LEU A 189 17.85 -0.19 10.22
CA LEU A 189 17.47 -0.21 11.63
C LEU A 189 17.71 -1.61 12.20
N ASP A 190 18.16 -1.67 13.44
CA ASP A 190 18.51 -2.89 14.20
C ASP A 190 17.40 -3.94 14.27
N GLN A 191 16.16 -3.53 14.05
CA GLN A 191 15.00 -4.41 14.03
C GLN A 191 14.19 -4.21 12.75
N SER A 192 13.82 -5.30 12.10
CA SER A 192 12.81 -5.29 11.04
C SER A 192 11.44 -4.92 11.61
N ARG A 193 10.65 -4.20 10.83
CA ARG A 193 9.25 -3.98 11.20
C ARG A 193 8.34 -5.01 10.54
N VAL A 194 7.23 -5.31 11.17
CA VAL A 194 6.15 -6.09 10.57
C VAL A 194 5.04 -5.12 10.16
N VAL A 195 4.66 -5.19 8.88
CA VAL A 195 3.52 -4.43 8.35
C VAL A 195 2.32 -5.36 8.26
N PRO A 196 1.28 -5.13 9.05
CA PRO A 196 0.05 -5.91 8.96
C PRO A 196 -0.81 -5.39 7.80
N TRP A 197 -1.34 -6.32 7.02
CA TRP A 197 -2.30 -6.08 5.96
C TRP A 197 -3.56 -6.91 6.21
N ALA A 198 -4.72 -6.35 5.94
CA ALA A 198 -5.94 -7.12 5.82
C ALA A 198 -6.10 -7.55 4.35
N PHE A 199 -6.29 -8.83 4.14
CA PHE A 199 -6.79 -9.40 2.89
C PHE A 199 -8.27 -9.66 3.06
N ILE A 200 -9.09 -8.95 2.30
CA ILE A 200 -10.54 -8.99 2.35
C ILE A 200 -11.03 -9.54 1.01
N SER A 201 -11.90 -10.51 1.02
CA SER A 201 -12.46 -11.07 -0.21
C SER A 201 -13.91 -11.46 -0.05
N TRP A 202 -14.67 -11.37 -1.14
CA TRP A 202 -16.07 -11.80 -1.22
C TRP A 202 -16.39 -12.38 -2.58
N ASP A 203 -17.37 -13.27 -2.60
CA ASP A 203 -17.92 -13.81 -3.84
C ASP A 203 -18.97 -12.83 -4.38
N VAL A 204 -18.99 -12.59 -5.69
CA VAL A 204 -19.95 -11.68 -6.33
C VAL A 204 -21.21 -12.39 -6.80
N ARG A 205 -21.17 -13.72 -6.88
CA ARG A 205 -22.35 -14.56 -7.10
C ARG A 205 -22.86 -15.06 -5.76
N VAL A 206 -23.97 -14.52 -5.34
CA VAL A 206 -24.76 -15.03 -4.21
C VAL A 206 -25.93 -15.85 -4.78
#